data_9cd0cad0cc24eddfabe9b5fe9a6a318f
#
_entry.id   9cd0cad0cc24eddfabe9b5fe9a6a318f
#
_cell.length_a   1.000
_cell.length_b   1.000
_cell.length_c   1.000
_cell.angle_alpha   90.00
_cell.angle_beta   90.00
_cell.angle_gamma   90.00
#
_symmetry.space_group_name_H-M   'P 1'
#
loop_
_entity.id
_entity.type
_entity.pdbx_description
1 polymer ?
#
loop_
_entity_poly.entity_id
_entity_poly.type
_entity_poly.pdbx_seq_one_letter_code
_entity_poly.pdbx_strand_id
1 'polypeptide(L)'
;MKADTSVSLARPTSPEELRDTLYRMLACEDLCSRRFIVEQYDRYVRGNTIEAENADAGVLRIDENTGRGIALATDASGRYTYLDPYTGAQLAFAEAYRNVAATGARPVAVTNCLNFGNPEEPAIMWQFKEAVHGLADACAHCGVPVTGGNVSFYNKTGNTSILPTPLAGVLGVIDNVDDAIGTAFGSQPMESIFLLGETKDEFDGSIWAKTCLLYTSPSPRDQRG
;
A
#
# COMPACT_ATOMS: atom_id res chain seq x y z
N MET A 1 -10.85 15.08 -13.73
CA MET A 1 -10.20 15.00 -15.05
C MET A 1 -9.33 13.76 -15.01
N LYS A 2 -9.60 12.74 -15.83
CA LYS A 2 -8.73 11.56 -15.89
C LYS A 2 -7.37 12.00 -16.44
N ALA A 3 -6.28 11.49 -15.86
CA ALA A 3 -4.94 11.75 -16.38
C ALA A 3 -4.81 11.17 -17.80
N ASP A 4 -4.08 11.85 -18.67
CA ASP A 4 -3.78 11.35 -20.01
C ASP A 4 -2.78 10.20 -19.89
N THR A 5 -3.22 8.97 -20.20
CA THR A 5 -2.44 7.74 -20.11
C THR A 5 -1.89 7.29 -21.47
N SER A 6 -1.85 8.18 -22.45
CA SER A 6 -1.47 7.83 -23.85
C SER A 6 0.03 7.58 -24.07
N VAL A 7 0.88 7.64 -23.04
CA VAL A 7 2.31 7.41 -23.17
C VAL A 7 2.59 5.90 -23.30
N SER A 8 3.06 5.49 -24.49
CA SER A 8 3.56 4.12 -24.69
C SER A 8 4.82 3.89 -23.86
N LEU A 9 4.75 2.97 -22.91
CA LEU A 9 5.85 2.64 -22.02
C LEU A 9 6.81 1.65 -22.69
N ALA A 10 8.05 2.07 -23.00
CA ALA A 10 9.07 1.17 -23.53
C ALA A 10 9.46 0.13 -22.47
N ARG A 11 9.37 -1.15 -22.83
CA ARG A 11 9.72 -2.27 -21.92
C ARG A 11 11.17 -2.68 -22.11
N PRO A 12 11.83 -3.19 -21.05
CA PRO A 12 13.11 -3.86 -21.19
C PRO A 12 12.98 -5.01 -22.21
N THR A 13 13.90 -5.07 -23.14
CA THR A 13 13.92 -6.07 -24.24
C THR A 13 15.03 -7.09 -24.09
N SER A 14 15.96 -6.86 -23.16
CA SER A 14 17.07 -7.78 -22.84
C SER A 14 17.17 -8.06 -21.35
N PRO A 15 17.82 -9.16 -20.94
CA PRO A 15 18.09 -9.46 -19.54
C PRO A 15 18.90 -8.36 -18.84
N GLU A 16 19.83 -7.72 -19.54
CA GLU A 16 20.63 -6.61 -19.03
C GLU A 16 19.79 -5.39 -18.72
N GLU A 17 18.90 -4.99 -19.65
CA GLU A 17 17.97 -3.89 -19.45
C GLU A 17 16.99 -4.16 -18.31
N LEU A 18 16.51 -5.42 -18.19
CA LEU A 18 15.62 -5.82 -17.09
C LEU A 18 16.33 -5.70 -15.73
N ARG A 19 17.58 -6.19 -15.65
CA ARG A 19 18.40 -6.10 -14.43
C ARG A 19 18.66 -4.64 -14.05
N ASP A 20 19.05 -3.79 -15.00
CA ASP A 20 19.35 -2.39 -14.76
C ASP A 20 18.09 -1.60 -14.35
N THR A 21 16.94 -1.96 -14.91
CA THR A 21 15.62 -1.45 -14.49
C THR A 21 15.33 -1.84 -13.04
N LEU A 22 15.53 -3.11 -12.68
CA LEU A 22 15.34 -3.59 -11.31
C LEU A 22 16.24 -2.84 -10.32
N TYR A 23 17.53 -2.67 -10.63
CA TYR A 23 18.44 -1.92 -9.75
C TYR A 23 18.03 -0.47 -9.57
N ARG A 24 17.58 0.21 -10.63
CA ARG A 24 17.06 1.58 -10.52
C ARG A 24 15.81 1.64 -9.63
N MET A 25 14.90 0.68 -9.77
CA MET A 25 13.71 0.61 -8.94
C MET A 25 14.06 0.38 -7.46
N LEU A 26 14.94 -0.58 -7.16
CA LEU A 26 15.37 -0.87 -5.79
C LEU A 26 16.15 0.30 -5.14
N ALA A 27 16.82 1.11 -5.94
CA ALA A 27 17.56 2.29 -5.48
C ALA A 27 16.67 3.53 -5.31
N CYS A 28 15.44 3.53 -5.83
CA CYS A 28 14.57 4.70 -5.74
C CYS A 28 14.01 4.89 -4.32
N GLU A 29 13.57 6.10 -4.03
CA GLU A 29 13.04 6.51 -2.74
C GLU A 29 11.80 5.72 -2.28
N ASP A 30 11.02 5.15 -3.21
CA ASP A 30 9.82 4.40 -2.88
C ASP A 30 10.14 2.96 -2.43
N LEU A 31 11.19 2.33 -2.96
CA LEU A 31 11.51 0.91 -2.73
C LEU A 31 12.79 0.67 -1.91
N CYS A 32 13.63 1.69 -1.72
CA CYS A 32 14.85 1.54 -0.93
C CYS A 32 14.55 1.15 0.52
N SER A 33 15.51 0.46 1.15
CA SER A 33 15.39 0.03 2.55
C SER A 33 15.09 1.20 3.50
N ARG A 34 14.12 1.02 4.39
CA ARG A 34 13.75 1.96 5.47
C ARG A 34 14.39 1.60 6.82
N ARG A 35 15.33 0.65 6.86
CA ARG A 35 15.95 0.18 8.11
C ARG A 35 16.46 1.31 8.98
N PHE A 36 17.10 2.33 8.39
CA PHE A 36 17.63 3.49 9.11
C PHE A 36 16.57 4.28 9.90
N ILE A 37 15.28 4.16 9.53
CA ILE A 37 14.15 4.74 10.28
C ILE A 37 13.66 3.74 11.32
N VAL A 38 13.36 2.51 10.90
CA VAL A 38 12.65 1.53 11.75
C VAL A 38 13.52 0.93 12.84
N GLU A 39 14.84 0.85 12.62
CA GLU A 39 15.81 0.37 13.62
C GLU A 39 15.92 1.26 14.86
N GLN A 40 15.43 2.51 14.79
CA GLN A 40 15.40 3.43 15.92
C GLN A 40 14.33 3.05 16.97
N TYR A 41 13.40 2.19 16.63
CA TYR A 41 12.26 1.83 17.48
C TYR A 41 12.36 0.37 17.91
N ASP A 42 12.04 0.12 19.20
CA ASP A 42 11.86 -1.23 19.69
C ASP A 42 10.52 -1.79 19.23
N ARG A 43 10.58 -2.70 18.28
CA ARG A 43 9.41 -3.38 17.70
C ARG A 43 8.97 -4.61 18.49
N TYR A 44 9.78 -5.04 19.43
CA TYR A 44 9.56 -6.23 20.24
C TYR A 44 9.28 -5.90 21.71
N VAL A 45 9.01 -4.64 22.00
CA VAL A 45 8.66 -4.20 23.35
C VAL A 45 7.50 -5.02 23.92
N ARG A 46 7.61 -5.45 25.18
CA ARG A 46 6.69 -6.38 25.86
C ARG A 46 6.71 -7.84 25.36
N GLY A 47 7.49 -8.18 24.34
CA GLY A 47 7.66 -9.55 23.87
C GLY A 47 6.44 -10.19 23.16
N ASN A 48 5.45 -9.40 22.78
CA ASN A 48 4.21 -9.90 22.16
C ASN A 48 4.20 -9.81 20.64
N THR A 49 5.24 -9.24 20.02
CA THR A 49 5.35 -9.16 18.56
C THR A 49 5.85 -10.49 18.01
N ILE A 50 5.09 -11.06 17.10
CA ILE A 50 5.38 -12.32 16.41
C ILE A 50 6.07 -12.01 15.07
N GLU A 51 5.48 -11.11 14.26
CA GLU A 51 6.02 -10.66 12.99
C GLU A 51 6.10 -9.13 12.96
N ALA A 52 7.26 -8.58 12.63
CA ALA A 52 7.51 -7.14 12.61
C ALA A 52 8.33 -6.64 11.43
N GLU A 53 9.24 -7.44 10.88
CA GLU A 53 10.13 -7.10 9.75
C GLU A 53 9.92 -8.04 8.59
N ASN A 54 9.98 -7.46 7.39
CA ASN A 54 9.84 -8.20 6.13
C ASN A 54 8.57 -9.07 6.09
N ALA A 55 7.53 -8.64 6.80
CA ALA A 55 6.24 -9.29 6.83
C ALA A 55 5.20 -8.45 6.09
N ASP A 56 4.17 -9.10 5.55
CA ASP A 56 3.06 -8.41 4.88
C ASP A 56 2.22 -7.61 5.87
N ALA A 57 2.11 -8.09 7.11
CA ALA A 57 1.46 -7.37 8.21
C ALA A 57 2.21 -7.58 9.52
N GLY A 58 2.10 -6.62 10.44
CA GLY A 58 2.55 -6.82 11.82
C GLY A 58 1.62 -7.76 12.56
N VAL A 59 2.15 -8.81 13.20
CA VAL A 59 1.40 -9.79 13.98
C VAL A 59 1.78 -9.70 15.45
N LEU A 60 0.78 -9.54 16.32
CA LEU A 60 0.94 -9.43 17.76
C LEU A 60 0.06 -10.43 18.49
N ARG A 61 0.62 -11.08 19.49
CA ARG A 61 -0.14 -11.89 20.47
C ARG A 61 -0.84 -10.96 21.46
N ILE A 62 -2.13 -11.14 21.67
CA ILE A 62 -2.93 -10.34 22.61
C ILE A 62 -3.31 -11.11 23.88
N ASP A 63 -3.27 -12.44 23.83
CA ASP A 63 -3.58 -13.30 24.98
C ASP A 63 -2.61 -14.50 25.02
N GLU A 64 -1.80 -14.55 26.07
CA GLU A 64 -0.79 -15.59 26.25
C GLU A 64 -1.39 -16.98 26.56
N ASN A 65 -2.58 -17.02 27.18
CA ASN A 65 -3.17 -18.29 27.58
C ASN A 65 -3.82 -19.01 26.39
N THR A 66 -4.40 -18.27 25.46
CA THR A 66 -5.09 -18.82 24.28
C THR A 66 -4.24 -18.79 23.03
N GLY A 67 -3.14 -18.05 23.03
CA GLY A 67 -2.33 -17.79 21.82
C GLY A 67 -3.00 -16.82 20.84
N ARG A 68 -4.17 -16.26 21.17
CA ARG A 68 -4.90 -15.35 20.27
C ARG A 68 -4.11 -14.10 19.95
N GLY A 69 -4.16 -13.68 18.68
CA GLY A 69 -3.45 -12.51 18.20
C GLY A 69 -4.26 -11.67 17.22
N ILE A 70 -3.62 -10.59 16.82
CA ILE A 70 -4.10 -9.68 15.77
C ILE A 70 -3.02 -9.47 14.72
N ALA A 71 -3.46 -9.18 13.48
CA ALA A 71 -2.60 -8.70 12.41
C ALA A 71 -3.06 -7.32 11.95
N LEU A 72 -2.12 -6.47 11.56
CA LEU A 72 -2.40 -5.10 11.11
C LEU A 72 -1.52 -4.74 9.92
N ALA A 73 -2.15 -4.24 8.84
CA ALA A 73 -1.47 -3.65 7.69
C ALA A 73 -2.08 -2.30 7.34
N THR A 74 -1.27 -1.41 6.77
CA THR A 74 -1.71 -0.10 6.29
C THR A 74 -1.14 0.17 4.92
N ASP A 75 -2.01 0.51 3.96
CA ASP A 75 -1.61 0.74 2.58
C ASP A 75 -2.27 1.97 1.97
N ALA A 76 -1.56 2.59 1.04
CA ALA A 76 -2.04 3.71 0.25
C ALA A 76 -1.18 3.90 -1.01
N SER A 77 -1.79 4.32 -2.11
CA SER A 77 -1.07 4.78 -3.29
C SER A 77 -1.67 6.07 -3.84
N GLY A 78 -0.99 7.19 -3.56
CA GLY A 78 -1.39 8.49 -4.08
C GLY A 78 -1.35 8.58 -5.60
N ARG A 79 -0.47 7.84 -6.27
CA ARG A 79 -0.37 7.82 -7.74
C ARG A 79 -1.57 7.12 -8.38
N TYR A 80 -1.95 5.95 -7.88
CA TYR A 80 -3.15 5.25 -8.37
C TYR A 80 -4.41 6.09 -8.11
N THR A 81 -4.53 6.67 -6.92
CA THR A 81 -5.65 7.53 -6.57
C THR A 81 -5.70 8.81 -7.41
N TYR A 82 -4.55 9.35 -7.83
CA TYR A 82 -4.51 10.50 -8.74
C TYR A 82 -5.01 10.15 -10.14
N LEU A 83 -4.70 8.96 -10.64
CA LEU A 83 -5.14 8.47 -11.95
C LEU A 83 -6.65 8.15 -11.95
N ASP A 84 -7.10 7.42 -10.95
CA ASP A 84 -8.50 7.07 -10.73
C ASP A 84 -8.78 6.99 -9.22
N PRO A 85 -9.43 8.00 -8.63
CA PRO A 85 -9.64 8.05 -7.18
C PRO A 85 -10.50 6.90 -6.65
N TYR A 86 -11.50 6.46 -7.40
CA TYR A 86 -12.37 5.35 -7.01
C TYR A 86 -11.58 4.03 -6.98
N THR A 87 -10.92 3.69 -8.07
CA THR A 87 -10.13 2.46 -8.18
C THR A 87 -8.89 2.50 -7.28
N GLY A 88 -8.21 3.64 -7.19
CA GLY A 88 -7.03 3.80 -6.32
C GLY A 88 -7.33 3.57 -4.84
N ALA A 89 -8.50 4.00 -4.37
CA ALA A 89 -8.93 3.72 -3.00
C ALA A 89 -9.30 2.25 -2.78
N GLN A 90 -9.90 1.60 -3.78
CA GLN A 90 -10.14 0.15 -3.74
C GLN A 90 -8.82 -0.64 -3.67
N LEU A 91 -7.81 -0.23 -4.45
CA LEU A 91 -6.49 -0.87 -4.44
C LEU A 91 -5.79 -0.72 -3.09
N ALA A 92 -5.84 0.45 -2.47
CA ALA A 92 -5.28 0.67 -1.14
C ALA A 92 -5.91 -0.26 -0.08
N PHE A 93 -7.24 -0.38 -0.08
CA PHE A 93 -7.92 -1.32 0.80
C PHE A 93 -7.57 -2.79 0.47
N ALA A 94 -7.59 -3.17 -0.81
CA ALA A 94 -7.35 -4.54 -1.23
C ALA A 94 -5.91 -5.00 -0.93
N GLU A 95 -4.93 -4.10 -0.98
CA GLU A 95 -3.54 -4.37 -0.59
C GLU A 95 -3.47 -4.64 0.92
N ALA A 96 -3.95 -3.73 1.77
CA ALA A 96 -3.98 -3.91 3.22
C ALA A 96 -4.77 -5.18 3.64
N TYR A 97 -5.90 -5.44 2.98
CA TYR A 97 -6.72 -6.63 3.24
C TYR A 97 -5.96 -7.93 2.94
N ARG A 98 -5.30 -8.00 1.77
CA ARG A 98 -4.51 -9.16 1.37
C ARG A 98 -3.27 -9.33 2.25
N ASN A 99 -2.61 -8.25 2.64
CA ASN A 99 -1.46 -8.28 3.52
C ASN A 99 -1.83 -8.89 4.89
N VAL A 100 -2.96 -8.51 5.46
CA VAL A 100 -3.48 -9.14 6.68
C VAL A 100 -3.83 -10.61 6.45
N ALA A 101 -4.54 -10.93 5.37
CA ALA A 101 -4.95 -12.30 5.07
C ALA A 101 -3.76 -13.23 4.81
N ALA A 102 -2.68 -12.74 4.19
CA ALA A 102 -1.46 -13.50 3.91
C ALA A 102 -0.75 -13.99 5.17
N THR A 103 -0.92 -13.31 6.30
CA THR A 103 -0.39 -13.79 7.60
C THR A 103 -1.22 -14.91 8.24
N GLY A 104 -2.30 -15.36 7.61
CA GLY A 104 -3.24 -16.33 8.19
C GLY A 104 -4.34 -15.70 9.05
N ALA A 105 -4.30 -14.39 9.28
CA ALA A 105 -5.32 -13.68 10.04
C ALA A 105 -6.57 -13.42 9.18
N ARG A 106 -7.75 -13.45 9.79
CA ARG A 106 -9.01 -13.09 9.16
C ARG A 106 -9.28 -11.60 9.33
N PRO A 107 -9.30 -10.79 8.23
CA PRO A 107 -9.63 -9.37 8.29
C PRO A 107 -11.05 -9.15 8.87
N VAL A 108 -11.19 -8.20 9.81
CA VAL A 108 -12.45 -7.98 10.54
C VAL A 108 -12.87 -6.52 10.63
N ALA A 109 -11.94 -5.58 10.49
CA ALA A 109 -12.24 -4.15 10.64
C ALA A 109 -11.30 -3.30 9.81
N VAL A 110 -11.78 -2.12 9.42
CA VAL A 110 -11.03 -1.11 8.67
C VAL A 110 -11.06 0.22 9.43
N THR A 111 -9.92 0.88 9.46
CA THR A 111 -9.82 2.30 9.75
C THR A 111 -9.25 3.02 8.53
N ASN A 112 -9.51 4.31 8.36
CA ASN A 112 -8.93 5.07 7.26
C ASN A 112 -8.24 6.35 7.75
N CYS A 113 -7.31 6.86 6.92
CA CYS A 113 -6.70 8.16 7.10
C CYS A 113 -6.70 8.86 5.72
N LEU A 114 -7.66 9.75 5.51
CA LEU A 114 -7.93 10.36 4.22
C LEU A 114 -7.20 11.71 4.13
N ASN A 115 -6.20 11.80 3.24
CA ASN A 115 -5.36 12.98 3.09
C ASN A 115 -5.52 13.57 1.70
N PHE A 116 -6.01 14.82 1.63
CA PHE A 116 -6.34 15.51 0.38
C PHE A 116 -5.91 16.98 0.43
N GLY A 117 -5.86 17.62 -0.73
CA GLY A 117 -5.58 19.03 -0.87
C GLY A 117 -6.73 19.92 -0.39
N ASN A 118 -6.88 21.10 -1.02
CA ASN A 118 -7.94 22.05 -0.65
C ASN A 118 -9.32 21.59 -1.13
N PRO A 119 -10.28 21.29 -0.24
CA PRO A 119 -11.62 20.81 -0.61
C PRO A 119 -12.50 21.88 -1.29
N GLU A 120 -12.13 23.14 -1.23
CA GLU A 120 -12.80 24.24 -1.96
C GLU A 120 -12.50 24.18 -3.48
N GLU A 121 -11.47 23.45 -3.88
CA GLU A 121 -11.18 23.16 -5.28
C GLU A 121 -12.08 22.00 -5.77
N PRO A 122 -12.94 22.22 -6.78
CA PRO A 122 -13.89 21.19 -7.22
C PRO A 122 -13.23 19.88 -7.64
N ALA A 123 -12.03 19.93 -8.23
CA ALA A 123 -11.29 18.74 -8.63
C ALA A 123 -10.84 17.92 -7.43
N ILE A 124 -10.37 18.55 -6.36
CA ILE A 124 -9.94 17.89 -5.12
C ILE A 124 -11.15 17.28 -4.39
N MET A 125 -12.26 18.02 -4.32
CA MET A 125 -13.49 17.50 -3.70
C MET A 125 -14.06 16.32 -4.49
N TRP A 126 -13.95 16.34 -5.81
CA TRP A 126 -14.30 15.17 -6.64
C TRP A 126 -13.41 13.97 -6.35
N GLN A 127 -12.08 14.15 -6.27
CA GLN A 127 -11.16 13.07 -5.90
C GLN A 127 -11.52 12.47 -4.54
N PHE A 128 -11.79 13.30 -3.55
CA PHE A 128 -12.19 12.86 -2.22
C PHE A 128 -13.48 12.04 -2.26
N LYS A 129 -14.51 12.55 -2.93
CA LYS A 129 -15.81 11.87 -3.07
C LYS A 129 -15.65 10.48 -3.69
N GLU A 130 -14.97 10.40 -4.83
CA GLU A 130 -14.77 9.13 -5.55
C GLU A 130 -13.92 8.15 -4.73
N ALA A 131 -12.89 8.62 -4.04
CA ALA A 131 -12.08 7.77 -3.17
C ALA A 131 -12.88 7.18 -1.99
N VAL A 132 -13.76 7.99 -1.38
CA VAL A 132 -14.65 7.52 -0.30
C VAL A 132 -15.62 6.46 -0.82
N HIS A 133 -16.21 6.66 -2.01
CA HIS A 133 -17.09 5.67 -2.62
C HIS A 133 -16.34 4.37 -2.95
N GLY A 134 -15.15 4.46 -3.55
CA GLY A 134 -14.33 3.29 -3.87
C GLY A 134 -13.97 2.47 -2.63
N LEU A 135 -13.54 3.14 -1.55
CA LEU A 135 -13.24 2.49 -0.29
C LEU A 135 -14.48 1.82 0.33
N ALA A 136 -15.62 2.53 0.34
CA ALA A 136 -16.87 2.01 0.89
C ALA A 136 -17.35 0.75 0.14
N ASP A 137 -17.33 0.78 -1.20
CA ASP A 137 -17.76 -0.34 -2.03
C ASP A 137 -16.83 -1.55 -1.88
N ALA A 138 -15.51 -1.33 -1.79
CA ALA A 138 -14.54 -2.42 -1.54
C ALA A 138 -14.74 -3.05 -0.17
N CYS A 139 -14.94 -2.25 0.89
CA CYS A 139 -15.24 -2.74 2.23
C CYS A 139 -16.55 -3.52 2.28
N ALA A 140 -17.59 -3.03 1.61
CA ALA A 140 -18.90 -3.71 1.52
C ALA A 140 -18.78 -5.04 0.77
N HIS A 141 -18.03 -5.08 -0.34
CA HIS A 141 -17.78 -6.30 -1.12
C HIS A 141 -17.10 -7.39 -0.29
N CYS A 142 -16.12 -7.00 0.53
CA CYS A 142 -15.40 -7.95 1.40
C CYS A 142 -16.09 -8.21 2.74
N GLY A 143 -17.21 -7.54 3.03
CA GLY A 143 -17.95 -7.70 4.29
C GLY A 143 -17.19 -7.21 5.53
N VAL A 144 -16.29 -6.23 5.37
CA VAL A 144 -15.45 -5.70 6.46
C VAL A 144 -15.86 -4.25 6.76
N PRO A 145 -16.36 -3.97 7.99
CA PRO A 145 -16.86 -2.64 8.33
C PRO A 145 -15.73 -1.63 8.56
N VAL A 146 -15.97 -0.38 8.17
CA VAL A 146 -15.16 0.77 8.58
C VAL A 146 -15.58 1.18 9.99
N THR A 147 -14.65 1.10 10.96
CA THR A 147 -14.92 1.37 12.37
C THR A 147 -14.57 2.78 12.80
N GLY A 148 -13.80 3.51 11.99
CA GLY A 148 -13.37 4.86 12.28
C GLY A 148 -12.32 5.35 11.30
N GLY A 149 -11.79 6.53 11.56
CA GLY A 149 -10.75 7.13 10.73
C GLY A 149 -10.65 8.62 10.94
N ASN A 150 -9.87 9.29 10.08
CA ASN A 150 -9.76 10.73 10.05
C ASN A 150 -9.69 11.28 8.63
N VAL A 151 -10.01 12.56 8.50
CA VAL A 151 -9.84 13.33 7.26
C VAL A 151 -8.90 14.49 7.52
N SER A 152 -7.92 14.67 6.65
CA SER A 152 -7.02 15.82 6.63
C SER A 152 -7.13 16.51 5.27
N PHE A 153 -7.51 17.78 5.28
CA PHE A 153 -7.62 18.63 4.10
C PHE A 153 -6.56 19.75 4.11
N TYR A 154 -6.52 20.51 3.03
CA TYR A 154 -5.58 21.64 2.84
C TYR A 154 -4.11 21.22 2.84
N ASN A 155 -3.82 19.95 2.56
CA ASN A 155 -2.44 19.47 2.49
C ASN A 155 -1.79 19.94 1.20
N LYS A 156 -0.87 20.91 1.29
CA LYS A 156 -0.16 21.49 0.15
C LYS A 156 1.19 22.05 0.56
N THR A 157 2.09 22.15 -0.40
CA THR A 157 3.35 22.90 -0.30
C THR A 157 3.35 24.01 -1.33
N GLY A 158 3.37 25.27 -0.89
CA GLY A 158 3.14 26.40 -1.78
C GLY A 158 1.79 26.30 -2.48
N ASN A 159 1.79 26.26 -3.80
CA ASN A 159 0.58 26.10 -4.62
C ASN A 159 0.31 24.65 -5.08
N THR A 160 1.15 23.69 -4.68
CA THR A 160 1.04 22.31 -5.11
C THR A 160 0.36 21.47 -4.01
N SER A 161 -0.82 20.92 -4.31
CA SER A 161 -1.50 19.96 -3.46
C SER A 161 -0.74 18.64 -3.41
N ILE A 162 -0.85 17.93 -2.28
CA ILE A 162 -0.38 16.53 -2.21
C ILE A 162 -1.15 15.66 -3.20
N LEU A 163 -0.59 14.51 -3.55
CA LEU A 163 -1.37 13.46 -4.20
C LEU A 163 -2.51 13.01 -3.29
N PRO A 164 -3.70 12.73 -3.84
CA PRO A 164 -4.82 12.22 -3.04
C PRO A 164 -4.44 10.88 -2.41
N THR A 165 -4.45 10.80 -1.09
CA THR A 165 -3.91 9.63 -0.37
C THR A 165 -4.94 9.10 0.64
N PRO A 166 -5.89 8.26 0.20
CA PRO A 166 -6.79 7.53 1.08
C PRO A 166 -6.04 6.30 1.61
N LEU A 167 -5.47 6.42 2.81
CA LEU A 167 -4.84 5.29 3.49
C LEU A 167 -5.91 4.41 4.11
N ALA A 168 -5.82 3.10 3.90
CA ALA A 168 -6.62 2.08 4.57
C ALA A 168 -5.75 1.30 5.57
N GLY A 169 -6.25 1.16 6.80
CA GLY A 169 -5.67 0.29 7.82
C GLY A 169 -6.62 -0.87 8.08
N VAL A 170 -6.16 -2.10 7.88
CA VAL A 170 -6.96 -3.31 8.07
C VAL A 170 -6.47 -4.06 9.29
N LEU A 171 -7.41 -4.39 10.19
CA LEU A 171 -7.20 -5.24 11.35
C LEU A 171 -7.73 -6.63 11.07
N GLY A 172 -6.93 -7.65 11.35
CA GLY A 172 -7.34 -9.06 11.36
C GLY A 172 -7.19 -9.71 12.71
N VAL A 173 -7.85 -10.84 12.89
CA VAL A 173 -7.76 -11.69 14.08
C VAL A 173 -7.21 -13.05 13.67
N ILE A 174 -6.27 -13.58 14.45
CA ILE A 174 -5.74 -14.93 14.34
C ILE A 174 -6.02 -15.67 15.65
N ASP A 175 -6.57 -16.89 15.55
CA ASP A 175 -6.98 -17.63 16.73
C ASP A 175 -5.80 -18.18 17.53
N ASN A 176 -4.72 -18.56 16.85
CA ASN A 176 -3.43 -18.89 17.46
C ASN A 176 -2.29 -18.30 16.64
N VAL A 177 -1.43 -17.50 17.26
CA VAL A 177 -0.28 -16.87 16.59
C VAL A 177 0.78 -17.88 16.14
N ASP A 178 0.77 -19.09 16.66
CA ASP A 178 1.66 -20.16 16.19
C ASP A 178 1.31 -20.62 14.76
N ASP A 179 0.10 -20.31 14.29
CA ASP A 179 -0.35 -20.55 12.92
C ASP A 179 -0.04 -19.38 11.97
N ALA A 180 0.64 -18.33 12.45
CA ALA A 180 0.99 -17.19 11.62
C ALA A 180 1.95 -17.57 10.49
N ILE A 181 1.69 -17.03 9.31
CA ILE A 181 2.46 -17.29 8.09
C ILE A 181 3.37 -16.10 7.80
N GLY A 182 4.68 -16.35 7.76
CA GLY A 182 5.68 -15.36 7.35
C GLY A 182 5.84 -15.29 5.83
N THR A 183 6.71 -14.38 5.37
CA THR A 183 6.97 -14.14 3.92
C THR A 183 7.99 -15.09 3.31
N ALA A 184 8.68 -15.91 4.11
CA ALA A 184 9.65 -16.85 3.60
C ALA A 184 8.98 -18.13 3.08
N PHE A 185 9.49 -18.66 1.97
CA PHE A 185 9.12 -20.00 1.55
C PHE A 185 9.58 -21.02 2.60
N GLY A 186 8.81 -22.08 2.75
CA GLY A 186 9.16 -23.20 3.64
C GLY A 186 10.45 -23.91 3.19
N SER A 187 11.03 -24.68 4.11
CA SER A 187 12.26 -25.46 3.84
C SER A 187 12.00 -26.79 3.13
N GLN A 188 10.74 -27.10 2.82
CA GLN A 188 10.39 -28.37 2.17
C GLN A 188 10.73 -28.32 0.67
N PRO A 189 11.39 -29.33 0.12
CA PRO A 189 11.63 -29.43 -1.30
C PRO A 189 10.30 -29.60 -2.05
N MET A 190 10.15 -28.90 -3.19
CA MET A 190 8.99 -28.99 -4.09
C MET A 190 7.71 -28.26 -3.64
N GLU A 191 7.82 -27.09 -3.03
CA GLU A 191 6.67 -26.21 -2.87
C GLU A 191 6.23 -25.66 -4.24
N SER A 192 4.92 -25.64 -4.49
CA SER A 192 4.35 -25.09 -5.70
C SER A 192 4.05 -23.61 -5.51
N ILE A 193 4.42 -22.79 -6.48
CA ILE A 193 4.09 -21.36 -6.51
C ILE A 193 2.87 -21.18 -7.42
N PHE A 194 1.81 -20.58 -6.91
CA PHE A 194 0.60 -20.29 -7.67
C PHE A 194 0.45 -18.80 -7.91
N LEU A 195 0.12 -18.42 -9.16
CA LEU A 195 -0.30 -17.08 -9.50
C LEU A 195 -1.83 -17.05 -9.53
N LEU A 196 -2.45 -16.22 -8.67
CA LEU A 196 -3.89 -16.01 -8.65
C LEU A 196 -4.25 -14.77 -9.47
N GLY A 197 -5.09 -14.96 -10.48
CA GLY A 197 -5.54 -13.91 -11.40
C GLY A 197 -4.78 -13.88 -12.73
N GLU A 198 -5.10 -12.88 -13.52
CA GLU A 198 -4.49 -12.66 -14.84
C GLU A 198 -3.52 -11.47 -14.78
N THR A 199 -2.35 -11.61 -15.38
CA THR A 199 -1.42 -10.50 -15.60
C THR A 199 -1.83 -9.71 -16.82
N LYS A 200 -2.01 -8.39 -16.68
CA LYS A 200 -2.40 -7.46 -17.75
C LYS A 200 -1.38 -6.35 -17.92
N ASP A 201 -1.51 -5.60 -19.01
CA ASP A 201 -0.71 -4.42 -19.31
C ASP A 201 -1.23 -3.19 -18.56
N GLU A 202 -1.03 -3.16 -17.23
CA GLU A 202 -1.54 -2.12 -16.32
C GLU A 202 -0.37 -1.54 -15.52
N PHE A 203 0.45 -0.70 -16.17
CA PHE A 203 1.67 -0.16 -15.56
C PHE A 203 1.54 1.29 -15.07
N ASP A 204 0.48 1.99 -15.42
CA ASP A 204 0.27 3.38 -15.04
C ASP A 204 0.21 3.56 -13.52
N GLY A 205 0.87 4.60 -13.03
CA GLY A 205 0.98 4.86 -11.59
C GLY A 205 1.94 3.95 -10.84
N SER A 206 2.50 2.93 -11.49
CA SER A 206 3.48 2.02 -10.90
C SER A 206 4.80 2.73 -10.58
N ILE A 207 5.58 2.13 -9.69
CA ILE A 207 6.94 2.60 -9.39
C ILE A 207 7.85 2.47 -10.60
N TRP A 208 7.66 1.43 -11.42
CA TRP A 208 8.37 1.29 -12.68
C TRP A 208 8.08 2.45 -13.62
N ALA A 209 6.82 2.81 -13.83
CA ALA A 209 6.45 3.96 -14.64
C ALA A 209 7.09 5.25 -14.11
N LYS A 210 7.04 5.49 -12.79
CA LYS A 210 7.67 6.66 -12.14
C LYS A 210 9.18 6.69 -12.35
N THR A 211 9.87 5.58 -12.09
CA THR A 211 11.33 5.55 -11.96
C THR A 211 12.03 5.40 -13.31
N CYS A 212 11.42 4.66 -14.24
CA CYS A 212 12.07 4.24 -15.46
C CYS A 212 11.55 4.94 -16.72
N LEU A 213 10.35 5.49 -16.68
CA LEU A 213 9.65 5.97 -17.87
C LEU A 213 9.18 7.42 -17.77
N LEU A 214 8.83 7.91 -16.59
CA LEU A 214 8.38 9.28 -16.39
C LEU A 214 9.51 10.11 -15.78
N TYR A 215 10.43 10.55 -16.60
CA TYR A 215 11.50 11.47 -16.19
C TYR A 215 11.00 12.91 -15.96
N THR A 216 9.69 13.14 -15.87
CA THR A 216 9.14 14.49 -15.90
C THR A 216 7.92 14.67 -15.01
N SER A 217 8.05 14.40 -13.72
CA SER A 217 7.37 15.23 -12.76
C SER A 217 8.42 15.71 -11.79
N PRO A 218 8.87 16.98 -11.86
CA PRO A 218 9.79 17.50 -10.88
C PRO A 218 9.14 17.35 -9.53
N SER A 219 9.75 16.54 -8.67
CA SER A 219 9.43 16.54 -7.25
C SER A 219 9.48 17.99 -6.75
N PRO A 220 8.62 18.41 -5.83
CA PRO A 220 8.77 19.72 -5.19
C PRO A 220 10.17 19.97 -4.58
N ARG A 221 10.97 18.90 -4.41
CA ARG A 221 12.37 18.99 -3.98
C ARG A 221 13.32 19.40 -5.10
N ASP A 222 13.02 19.06 -6.35
CA ASP A 222 13.88 19.36 -7.51
C ASP A 222 13.75 20.82 -7.98
N GLN A 223 12.78 21.56 -7.42
CA GLN A 223 12.57 22.99 -7.70
C GLN A 223 13.34 23.91 -6.74
N ARG A 224 14.17 23.37 -5.85
CA ARG A 224 15.08 24.15 -5.00
C ARG A 224 16.48 24.13 -5.58
N GLY A 225 16.69 24.88 -6.68
CA GLY A 225 17.98 25.35 -7.15
C GLY A 225 18.21 26.77 -6.68
#